data_b292715b5d4d972e9580e1b532da5f9a
#
_entry.id   b292715b5d4d972e9580e1b532da5f9a
#
_cell.length_a   1.000
_cell.length_b   1.000
_cell.length_c   1.000
_cell.angle_alpha   90.00
_cell.angle_beta   90.00
_cell.angle_gamma   90.00
#
_symmetry.space_group_name_H-M   'P 1'
#
loop_
_entity.id
_entity.type
_entity.pdbx_description
1 polymer ?
#
loop_
_entity_poly.entity_id
_entity_poly.type
_entity_poly.pdbx_seq_one_letter_code
_entity_poly.pdbx_strand_id
1 'polypeptide(L)'
;MQLLAQRHRVTLRAEKGVSARVAVASLAGRRVALSVPTTYMNESGLAVRGLATRFGIDGPEAIVVVHDELDLPPGTVRLKAGGGLAGHNGLRSIASHLHTNDFLRVRIGVGKPPSAAQGASHVLRRPPKAVREVLGVSLETAADSIERIAADGIDAAMLWCHSLPTP
;
A
#
# COMPACT_ATOMS: atom_id res chain seq x y z
N MET A 1 -3.34 1.44 6.47
CA MET A 1 -4.09 2.72 6.46
C MET A 1 -4.72 3.03 7.81
N GLN A 2 -5.43 2.12 8.45
CA GLN A 2 -6.04 2.38 9.77
C GLN A 2 -5.00 2.80 10.82
N LEU A 3 -3.85 2.13 10.87
CA LEU A 3 -2.75 2.47 11.77
C LEU A 3 -2.23 3.91 11.56
N LEU A 4 -1.97 4.31 10.31
CA LEU A 4 -1.59 5.68 9.99
C LEU A 4 -2.67 6.70 10.38
N ALA A 5 -3.94 6.40 10.10
CA ALA A 5 -5.04 7.26 10.51
C ALA A 5 -5.06 7.46 12.03
N GLN A 6 -4.84 6.40 12.80
CA GLN A 6 -4.74 6.47 14.27
C GLN A 6 -3.55 7.30 14.74
N ARG A 7 -2.35 7.07 14.18
CA ARG A 7 -1.15 7.84 14.52
C ARG A 7 -1.34 9.34 14.29
N HIS A 8 -2.04 9.71 13.22
CA HIS A 8 -2.29 11.10 12.84
C HIS A 8 -3.64 11.64 13.33
N ARG A 9 -4.35 10.89 14.18
CA ARG A 9 -5.64 11.30 14.82
C ARG A 9 -6.71 11.71 13.81
N VAL A 10 -6.76 11.02 12.67
CA VAL A 10 -7.77 11.20 11.64
C VAL A 10 -8.60 9.93 11.47
N THR A 11 -9.81 10.05 10.93
CA THR A 11 -10.73 8.94 10.75
C THR A 11 -11.06 8.74 9.28
N LEU A 12 -10.85 7.51 8.79
CA LEU A 12 -11.23 7.10 7.44
C LEU A 12 -12.76 7.06 7.30
N ARG A 13 -13.31 7.86 6.40
CA ARG A 13 -14.75 7.96 6.12
C ARG A 13 -15.02 7.80 4.64
N ALA A 14 -16.22 7.33 4.28
CA ALA A 14 -16.64 7.27 2.88
C ALA A 14 -16.55 8.66 2.24
N GLU A 15 -15.86 8.73 1.09
CA GLU A 15 -15.71 9.97 0.33
C GLU A 15 -16.74 10.00 -0.80
N LYS A 16 -17.54 11.08 -0.86
CA LYS A 16 -18.59 11.22 -1.87
C LYS A 16 -17.99 11.28 -3.28
N GLY A 17 -18.51 10.47 -4.17
CA GLY A 17 -18.10 10.43 -5.58
C GLY A 17 -16.81 9.62 -5.83
N VAL A 18 -16.25 9.01 -4.78
CA VAL A 18 -15.09 8.11 -4.90
C VAL A 18 -15.40 6.80 -4.20
N SER A 19 -15.07 5.68 -4.83
CA SER A 19 -15.27 4.36 -4.23
C SER A 19 -14.15 4.01 -3.24
N ALA A 20 -14.01 4.85 -2.21
CA ALA A 20 -12.98 4.69 -1.17
C ALA A 20 -13.42 5.32 0.15
N ARG A 21 -12.83 4.84 1.25
CA ARG A 21 -12.81 5.57 2.53
C ARG A 21 -11.52 6.38 2.59
N VAL A 22 -11.65 7.64 3.00
CA VAL A 22 -10.55 8.62 2.95
C VAL A 22 -10.43 9.36 4.26
N ALA A 23 -9.20 9.68 4.65
CA ALA A 23 -8.87 10.66 5.66
C ALA A 23 -7.73 11.55 5.14
N VAL A 24 -7.80 12.83 5.39
CA VAL A 24 -6.70 13.75 5.07
C VAL A 24 -5.86 13.98 6.32
N ALA A 25 -4.58 13.68 6.24
CA ALA A 25 -3.63 13.85 7.33
C ALA A 25 -2.49 14.79 6.90
N SER A 26 -1.74 15.30 7.88
CA SER A 26 -0.48 15.98 7.64
C SER A 26 0.66 15.02 8.02
N LEU A 27 1.48 14.62 7.04
CA LEU A 27 2.67 13.82 7.24
C LEU A 27 3.89 14.68 6.88
N ALA A 28 4.76 14.91 7.84
CA ALA A 28 5.94 15.78 7.67
C ALA A 28 5.59 17.16 7.04
N GLY A 29 4.47 17.75 7.44
CA GLY A 29 3.99 19.02 6.91
C GLY A 29 3.32 18.93 5.52
N ARG A 30 3.27 17.77 4.90
CA ARG A 30 2.60 17.55 3.62
C ARG A 30 1.17 17.06 3.83
N ARG A 31 0.24 17.59 3.05
CA ARG A 31 -1.14 17.12 3.03
C ARG A 31 -1.22 15.79 2.27
N VAL A 32 -1.65 14.73 2.93
CA VAL A 32 -1.71 13.37 2.38
C VAL A 32 -3.13 12.82 2.53
N ALA A 33 -3.68 12.29 1.44
CA ALA A 33 -4.93 11.55 1.46
C ALA A 33 -4.65 10.07 1.76
N LEU A 34 -4.95 9.63 2.98
CA LEU A 34 -4.94 8.23 3.36
C LEU A 34 -6.23 7.59 2.85
N SER A 35 -6.14 6.52 2.08
CA SER A 35 -7.33 5.93 1.47
C SER A 35 -7.33 4.41 1.46
N VAL A 36 -8.53 3.85 1.52
CA VAL A 36 -8.80 2.41 1.35
C VAL A 36 -9.91 2.27 0.32
N PRO A 37 -9.63 1.67 -0.85
CA PRO A 37 -10.67 1.37 -1.83
C PRO A 37 -11.78 0.51 -1.23
N THR A 38 -13.02 0.76 -1.64
CA THR A 38 -14.20 -0.04 -1.28
C THR A 38 -14.72 -0.87 -2.46
N THR A 39 -14.00 -0.85 -3.57
CA THR A 39 -14.22 -1.70 -4.74
C THR A 39 -13.75 -3.13 -4.50
N TYR A 40 -14.06 -4.04 -5.41
CA TYR A 40 -13.33 -5.30 -5.52
C TYR A 40 -11.85 -5.04 -5.85
N MET A 41 -10.98 -6.00 -5.52
CA MET A 41 -9.53 -5.86 -5.73
C MET A 41 -9.18 -5.56 -7.18
N ASN A 42 -9.79 -6.25 -8.14
CA ASN A 42 -9.58 -6.04 -9.57
C ASN A 42 -10.17 -4.73 -10.13
N GLU A 43 -10.84 -3.95 -9.29
CA GLU A 43 -11.40 -2.63 -9.62
C GLU A 43 -10.75 -1.50 -8.82
N SER A 44 -9.65 -1.78 -8.12
CA SER A 44 -8.94 -0.78 -7.29
C SER A 44 -8.54 0.47 -8.07
N GLY A 45 -8.26 0.34 -9.35
CA GLY A 45 -7.91 1.45 -10.23
C GLY A 45 -9.01 2.50 -10.38
N LEU A 46 -10.29 2.11 -10.31
CA LEU A 46 -11.40 3.07 -10.31
C LEU A 46 -11.32 4.01 -9.11
N ALA A 47 -11.09 3.46 -7.92
CA ALA A 47 -10.93 4.24 -6.70
C ALA A 47 -9.70 5.15 -6.78
N VAL A 48 -8.55 4.64 -7.21
CA VAL A 48 -7.29 5.41 -7.29
C VAL A 48 -7.41 6.54 -8.30
N ARG A 49 -7.99 6.30 -9.48
CA ARG A 49 -8.23 7.36 -10.47
C ARG A 49 -9.17 8.43 -9.93
N GLY A 50 -10.27 8.03 -9.26
CA GLY A 50 -11.20 8.96 -8.62
C GLY A 50 -10.53 9.81 -7.55
N LEU A 51 -9.65 9.21 -6.73
CA LEU A 51 -8.86 9.91 -5.72
C LEU A 51 -7.86 10.88 -6.34
N ALA A 52 -7.14 10.47 -7.39
CA ALA A 52 -6.20 11.34 -8.10
C ALA A 52 -6.90 12.58 -8.64
N THR A 53 -8.05 12.42 -9.28
CA THR A 53 -8.88 13.54 -9.76
C THR A 53 -9.36 14.41 -8.59
N ARG A 54 -9.89 13.80 -7.54
CA ARG A 54 -10.48 14.51 -6.38
C ARG A 54 -9.47 15.36 -5.63
N PHE A 55 -8.21 14.91 -5.55
CA PHE A 55 -7.14 15.58 -4.80
C PHE A 55 -6.12 16.30 -5.69
N GLY A 56 -6.33 16.34 -7.01
CA GLY A 56 -5.44 17.04 -7.93
C GLY A 56 -4.05 16.41 -7.99
N ILE A 57 -3.98 15.08 -8.07
CA ILE A 57 -2.72 14.35 -8.20
C ILE A 57 -2.39 14.20 -9.67
N ASP A 58 -1.33 14.85 -10.11
CA ASP A 58 -0.96 14.92 -11.53
C ASP A 58 0.08 13.87 -11.93
N GLY A 59 0.92 13.39 -10.98
CA GLY A 59 2.00 12.46 -11.26
C GLY A 59 1.91 11.16 -10.45
N PRO A 60 2.31 10.02 -11.04
CA PRO A 60 2.30 8.72 -10.36
C PRO A 60 3.24 8.67 -9.16
N GLU A 61 4.29 9.47 -9.14
CA GLU A 61 5.26 9.59 -8.04
C GLU A 61 4.64 10.17 -6.75
N ALA A 62 3.47 10.82 -6.84
CA ALA A 62 2.70 11.28 -5.69
C ALA A 62 1.71 10.22 -5.17
N ILE A 63 1.68 9.03 -5.77
CA ILE A 63 0.81 7.93 -5.38
C ILE A 63 1.66 6.82 -4.74
N VAL A 64 1.32 6.44 -3.51
CA VAL A 64 1.93 5.32 -2.79
C VAL A 64 0.89 4.22 -2.62
N VAL A 65 1.11 3.09 -3.25
CA VAL A 65 0.24 1.90 -3.11
C VAL A 65 0.85 0.94 -2.10
N VAL A 66 0.09 0.65 -1.05
CA VAL A 66 0.44 -0.38 -0.05
C VAL A 66 -0.29 -1.66 -0.41
N HIS A 67 0.44 -2.75 -0.59
CA HIS A 67 -0.17 -4.02 -1.01
C HIS A 67 0.56 -5.24 -0.44
N ASP A 68 -0.12 -6.37 -0.46
CA ASP A 68 0.44 -7.68 -0.17
C ASP A 68 1.39 -8.15 -1.30
N GLU A 69 2.45 -8.87 -0.90
CA GLU A 69 3.44 -9.39 -1.83
C GLU A 69 3.73 -10.86 -1.52
N LEU A 70 3.34 -11.74 -2.44
CA LEU A 70 3.52 -13.18 -2.31
C LEU A 70 5.01 -13.61 -2.40
N ASP A 71 5.82 -12.86 -3.14
CA ASP A 71 7.24 -13.17 -3.36
C ASP A 71 8.14 -12.77 -2.18
N LEU A 72 7.59 -12.09 -1.18
CA LEU A 72 8.29 -11.74 0.06
C LEU A 72 7.77 -12.57 1.23
N PRO A 73 8.66 -13.11 2.08
CA PRO A 73 8.23 -13.81 3.29
C PRO A 73 7.51 -12.86 4.27
N PRO A 74 6.61 -13.39 5.13
CA PRO A 74 6.03 -12.61 6.22
C PRO A 74 7.13 -11.95 7.08
N GLY A 75 6.91 -10.71 7.51
CA GLY A 75 7.90 -9.93 8.25
C GLY A 75 8.76 -9.03 7.38
N THR A 76 8.75 -9.22 6.07
CA THR A 76 9.53 -8.40 5.15
C THR A 76 8.69 -7.26 4.58
N VAL A 77 9.22 -6.05 4.63
CA VAL A 77 8.69 -4.89 3.93
C VAL A 77 9.74 -4.40 2.93
N ARG A 78 9.32 -4.09 1.71
CA ARG A 78 10.21 -3.53 0.67
C ARG A 78 9.49 -2.41 -0.07
N LEU A 79 10.23 -1.34 -0.34
CA LEU A 79 9.75 -0.23 -1.14
C LEU A 79 10.19 -0.39 -2.58
N LYS A 80 9.44 0.19 -3.50
CA LYS A 80 9.75 0.18 -4.92
C LYS A 80 9.11 1.37 -5.62
N ALA A 81 9.82 1.96 -6.58
CA ALA A 81 9.28 2.90 -7.54
C ALA A 81 9.08 2.19 -8.88
N GLY A 82 7.87 2.19 -9.40
CA GLY A 82 7.54 1.58 -10.68
C GLY A 82 7.76 0.07 -10.77
N GLY A 83 7.90 -0.43 -12.00
CA GLY A 83 8.27 -1.81 -12.34
C GLY A 83 7.10 -2.79 -12.45
N GLY A 84 7.40 -4.08 -12.65
CA GLY A 84 6.43 -5.15 -12.91
C GLY A 84 5.39 -5.32 -11.80
N LEU A 85 4.22 -5.83 -12.15
CA LEU A 85 3.03 -5.91 -11.29
C LEU A 85 2.87 -7.27 -10.58
N ALA A 86 3.76 -8.22 -10.84
CA ALA A 86 3.83 -9.56 -10.23
C ALA A 86 2.48 -10.32 -10.23
N GLY A 87 1.62 -10.09 -11.22
CA GLY A 87 0.31 -10.74 -11.32
C GLY A 87 -0.73 -10.24 -10.30
N HIS A 88 -0.44 -9.21 -9.51
CA HIS A 88 -1.36 -8.66 -8.53
C HIS A 88 -2.52 -7.92 -9.22
N ASN A 89 -3.76 -8.41 -9.05
CA ASN A 89 -4.93 -7.90 -9.76
C ASN A 89 -5.24 -6.43 -9.44
N GLY A 90 -5.04 -6.00 -8.19
CA GLY A 90 -5.22 -4.61 -7.77
C GLY A 90 -4.21 -3.68 -8.44
N LEU A 91 -2.93 -4.07 -8.50
CA LEU A 91 -1.89 -3.29 -9.18
C LEU A 91 -2.14 -3.19 -10.68
N ARG A 92 -2.58 -4.28 -11.31
CA ARG A 92 -2.98 -4.26 -12.74
C ARG A 92 -4.12 -3.28 -12.99
N SER A 93 -5.14 -3.29 -12.14
CA SER A 93 -6.26 -2.36 -12.24
C SER A 93 -5.78 -0.91 -12.09
N ILE A 94 -4.94 -0.62 -11.11
CA ILE A 94 -4.38 0.73 -10.90
C ILE A 94 -3.58 1.17 -12.12
N ALA A 95 -2.63 0.35 -12.59
CA ALA A 95 -1.80 0.66 -13.75
C ALA A 95 -2.63 0.92 -15.01
N SER A 96 -3.69 0.13 -15.25
CA SER A 96 -4.60 0.32 -16.36
C SER A 96 -5.34 1.66 -16.30
N HIS A 97 -5.82 2.07 -15.13
CA HIS A 97 -6.56 3.31 -14.96
C HIS A 97 -5.70 4.57 -14.93
N LEU A 98 -4.45 4.46 -14.48
CA LEU A 98 -3.47 5.54 -14.47
C LEU A 98 -2.65 5.61 -15.76
N HIS A 99 -2.75 4.59 -16.63
CA HIS A 99 -1.93 4.43 -17.85
C HIS A 99 -0.42 4.43 -17.58
N THR A 100 -0.01 4.04 -16.38
CA THR A 100 1.38 3.91 -15.95
C THR A 100 1.50 2.95 -14.79
N ASN A 101 2.68 2.36 -14.60
CA ASN A 101 3.04 1.58 -13.41
C ASN A 101 4.14 2.25 -12.56
N ASP A 102 4.44 3.55 -12.81
CA ASP A 102 5.52 4.27 -12.15
C ASP A 102 5.16 4.83 -10.75
N PHE A 103 4.01 4.46 -10.21
CA PHE A 103 3.65 4.80 -8.84
C PHE A 103 4.54 4.10 -7.82
N LEU A 104 4.66 4.71 -6.63
CA LEU A 104 5.44 4.17 -5.53
C LEU A 104 4.69 3.02 -4.85
N ARG A 105 5.43 2.05 -4.31
CA ARG A 105 4.86 0.87 -3.67
C ARG A 105 5.52 0.57 -2.33
N VAL A 106 4.69 0.26 -1.33
CA VAL A 106 5.09 -0.38 -0.07
C VAL A 106 4.58 -1.82 -0.13
N ARG A 107 5.51 -2.76 -0.27
CA ARG A 107 5.24 -4.19 -0.45
C ARG A 107 5.37 -4.90 0.88
N ILE A 108 4.28 -5.49 1.36
CA ILE A 108 4.23 -6.23 2.62
C ILE A 108 4.23 -7.73 2.30
N GLY A 109 5.28 -8.43 2.72
CA GLY A 109 5.41 -9.86 2.50
C GLY A 109 4.35 -10.66 3.25
N VAL A 110 3.68 -11.54 2.53
CA VAL A 110 2.69 -12.50 3.08
C VAL A 110 3.07 -13.95 2.80
N GLY A 111 4.14 -14.17 2.04
CA GLY A 111 4.65 -15.48 1.67
C GLY A 111 3.89 -16.13 0.52
N LYS A 112 4.52 -17.12 -0.08
CA LYS A 112 3.92 -17.88 -1.18
C LYS A 112 2.92 -18.91 -0.66
N PRO A 113 1.79 -19.06 -1.33
CA PRO A 113 0.89 -20.19 -1.08
C PRO A 113 1.57 -21.52 -1.50
N PRO A 114 1.09 -22.67 -1.00
CA PRO A 114 1.62 -23.99 -1.39
C PRO A 114 1.53 -24.27 -2.91
N SER A 115 0.61 -23.61 -3.61
CA SER A 115 0.50 -23.68 -5.08
C SER A 115 0.00 -22.34 -5.64
N ALA A 116 0.33 -22.05 -6.91
CA ALA A 116 -0.11 -20.85 -7.59
C ALA A 116 -1.65 -20.73 -7.66
N ALA A 117 -2.36 -21.85 -7.79
CA ALA A 117 -3.83 -21.89 -7.80
C ALA A 117 -4.47 -21.44 -6.48
N GLN A 118 -3.72 -21.45 -5.37
CA GLN A 118 -4.20 -21.06 -4.04
C GLN A 118 -3.87 -19.60 -3.68
N GLY A 119 -3.26 -18.84 -4.57
CA GLY A 119 -2.80 -17.47 -4.30
C GLY A 119 -3.91 -16.57 -3.75
N ALA A 120 -5.05 -16.49 -4.45
CA ALA A 120 -6.18 -15.68 -4.02
C ALA A 120 -6.77 -16.16 -2.68
N SER A 121 -6.92 -17.47 -2.48
CA SER A 121 -7.44 -18.04 -1.23
C SER A 121 -6.45 -17.89 -0.06
N HIS A 122 -5.16 -17.87 -0.34
CA HIS A 122 -4.11 -17.67 0.67
C HIS A 122 -4.21 -16.30 1.33
N VAL A 123 -4.33 -15.23 0.55
CA VAL A 123 -4.41 -13.86 1.08
C VAL A 123 -5.76 -13.55 1.74
N LEU A 124 -6.79 -14.33 1.47
CA LEU A 124 -8.11 -14.19 2.09
C LEU A 124 -8.28 -14.98 3.39
N ARG A 125 -7.37 -15.90 3.70
CA ARG A 125 -7.43 -16.68 4.94
C ARG A 125 -6.86 -15.89 6.11
N ARG A 126 -7.44 -16.11 7.30
CA ARG A 126 -6.87 -15.59 8.54
C ARG A 126 -5.53 -16.28 8.82
N PRO A 127 -4.40 -15.56 8.90
CA PRO A 127 -3.11 -16.16 9.16
C PRO A 127 -3.03 -16.81 10.57
N PRO A 128 -2.17 -17.81 10.78
CA PRO A 128 -1.84 -18.32 12.11
C PRO A 128 -1.35 -17.21 13.07
N LYS A 129 -1.46 -17.45 14.38
CA LYS A 129 -1.12 -16.44 15.41
C LYS A 129 0.31 -15.90 15.23
N ALA A 130 1.29 -16.79 15.08
CA ALA A 130 2.69 -16.42 14.89
C ALA A 130 2.91 -15.50 13.65
N VAL A 131 2.24 -15.83 12.53
CA VAL A 131 2.30 -15.00 11.31
C VAL A 131 1.64 -13.64 11.52
N ARG A 132 0.53 -13.58 12.28
CA ARG A 132 -0.13 -12.30 12.59
C ARG A 132 0.75 -11.38 13.43
N GLU A 133 1.51 -11.93 14.38
CA GLU A 133 2.45 -11.15 15.19
C GLU A 133 3.55 -10.54 14.32
N VAL A 134 4.13 -11.33 13.44
CA VAL A 134 5.13 -10.87 12.47
C VAL A 134 4.55 -9.83 11.51
N LEU A 135 3.34 -10.04 11.00
CA LEU A 135 2.64 -9.06 10.16
C LEU A 135 2.34 -7.76 10.92
N GLY A 136 2.07 -7.84 12.23
CA GLY A 136 1.92 -6.64 13.07
C GLY A 136 3.15 -5.74 13.01
N VAL A 137 4.34 -6.30 13.14
CA VAL A 137 5.61 -5.57 12.99
C VAL A 137 5.77 -5.00 11.57
N SER A 138 5.42 -5.80 10.56
CA SER A 138 5.46 -5.33 9.15
C SER A 138 4.54 -4.13 8.91
N LEU A 139 3.38 -4.09 9.55
CA LEU A 139 2.46 -2.95 9.44
C LEU A 139 3.02 -1.68 10.06
N GLU A 140 3.73 -1.78 11.19
CA GLU A 140 4.44 -0.65 11.78
C GLU A 140 5.56 -0.16 10.85
N THR A 141 6.40 -1.07 10.34
CA THR A 141 7.45 -0.74 9.37
C THR A 141 6.89 -0.10 8.10
N ALA A 142 5.75 -0.59 7.60
CA ALA A 142 5.09 -0.01 6.44
C ALA A 142 4.57 1.41 6.72
N ALA A 143 4.03 1.66 7.92
CA ALA A 143 3.59 2.99 8.33
C ALA A 143 4.79 3.95 8.43
N ASP A 144 5.87 3.54 9.08
CA ASP A 144 7.12 4.31 9.18
C ASP A 144 7.69 4.63 7.79
N SER A 145 7.60 3.66 6.86
CA SER A 145 8.05 3.84 5.47
C SER A 145 7.26 4.93 4.75
N ILE A 146 5.94 4.98 4.93
CA ILE A 146 5.09 6.01 4.33
C ILE A 146 5.39 7.38 4.91
N GLU A 147 5.58 7.49 6.21
CA GLU A 147 5.96 8.73 6.89
C GLU A 147 7.33 9.23 6.39
N ARG A 148 8.30 8.31 6.18
CA ARG A 148 9.62 8.64 5.60
C ARG A 148 9.53 9.04 4.13
N ILE A 149 8.70 8.38 3.32
CA ILE A 149 8.47 8.82 1.94
C ILE A 149 7.96 10.25 1.91
N ALA A 150 7.04 10.60 2.81
CA ALA A 150 6.52 11.96 2.91
C ALA A 150 7.56 12.97 3.39
N ALA A 151 8.45 12.59 4.30
CA ALA A 151 9.49 13.47 4.85
C ALA A 151 10.68 13.62 3.91
N ASP A 152 11.26 12.51 3.47
CA ASP A 152 12.61 12.42 2.90
C ASP A 152 12.60 11.97 1.42
N GLY A 153 11.45 11.55 0.89
CA GLY A 153 11.31 10.98 -0.45
C GLY A 153 11.60 9.48 -0.50
N ILE A 154 11.35 8.90 -1.69
CA ILE A 154 11.37 7.44 -1.89
C ILE A 154 12.77 6.85 -1.72
N ASP A 155 13.82 7.50 -2.22
CA ASP A 155 15.18 6.94 -2.22
C ASP A 155 15.72 6.79 -0.79
N ALA A 156 15.57 7.81 0.05
CA ALA A 156 15.97 7.78 1.45
C ALA A 156 15.14 6.77 2.25
N ALA A 157 13.82 6.71 2.00
CA ALA A 157 12.94 5.74 2.62
C ALA A 157 13.30 4.29 2.23
N MET A 158 13.65 4.05 0.96
CA MET A 158 14.13 2.75 0.47
C MET A 158 15.42 2.34 1.16
N LEU A 159 16.40 3.22 1.22
CA LEU A 159 17.68 2.93 1.87
C LEU A 159 17.46 2.53 3.34
N TRP A 160 16.67 3.28 4.07
CA TRP A 160 16.32 2.95 5.44
C TRP A 160 15.56 1.62 5.56
N CYS A 161 14.46 1.45 4.82
CA CYS A 161 13.61 0.26 4.93
C CYS A 161 14.37 -1.03 4.56
N HIS A 162 15.25 -0.96 3.55
CA HIS A 162 16.00 -2.12 3.08
C HIS A 162 17.21 -2.45 3.95
N SER A 163 17.64 -1.55 4.84
CA SER A 163 18.68 -1.82 5.85
C SER A 163 18.14 -2.53 7.10
N LEU A 164 16.83 -2.59 7.27
CA LEU A 164 16.24 -3.28 8.41
C LEU A 164 16.47 -4.79 8.32
N PRO A 165 16.73 -5.46 9.45
CA PRO A 165 16.87 -6.90 9.47
C PRO A 165 15.57 -7.56 8.99
N THR A 166 15.72 -8.59 8.18
CA THR A 166 14.61 -9.45 7.77
C THR A 166 14.48 -10.58 8.79
N PRO A 167 13.26 -10.94 9.24
CA PRO A 167 13.05 -12.04 10.18
C PRO A 167 13.53 -13.37 9.64
#